data_902fcaadcd47ceb9a3c231f3147dda89
#
_entry.id   902fcaadcd47ceb9a3c231f3147dda89
#
_cell.length_a   1.000
_cell.length_b   1.000
_cell.length_c   1.000
_cell.angle_alpha   90.00
_cell.angle_beta   90.00
_cell.angle_gamma   90.00
#
_symmetry.space_group_name_H-M   'P 1'
#
loop_
_entity.id
_entity.type
_entity.pdbx_description
1 polymer ?
#
loop_
_entity_poly.entity_id
_entity_poly.type
_entity_poly.pdbx_seq_one_letter_code
_entity_poly.pdbx_strand_id
1 'polypeptide(L)'
;MASVRPGPGIVAGFSLTELLIAVAILGLLSAATLFGLLRSARIGALRAAAIDLAGYLETAQATAAGSTDACSLAISGSGDNQQIGPSNAAGNACAALASQPLLSGSVIPLGLVVTTAGTLTIAPRGTLESPVTIRLSEANTQNLEYCVQLLPPAGLVGTGVYRDNSCDHAAFN
;
A
#
# COMPACT_ATOMS: atom_id res chain seq x y z
N MET A 1 19.35 21.72 68.94
CA MET A 1 18.80 20.94 67.79
C MET A 1 17.35 21.29 67.64
N ALA A 2 17.00 22.15 66.70
CA ALA A 2 15.62 22.59 66.41
C ALA A 2 15.00 21.67 65.39
N SER A 3 13.94 20.94 65.82
CA SER A 3 13.18 20.05 64.94
C SER A 3 12.18 20.91 64.08
N VAL A 4 12.42 21.01 62.80
CA VAL A 4 11.48 21.65 61.81
C VAL A 4 10.39 20.61 61.53
N ARG A 5 9.16 20.87 61.96
CA ARG A 5 7.98 20.09 61.57
C ARG A 5 7.56 20.51 60.16
N PRO A 6 7.38 19.57 59.21
CA PRO A 6 6.77 19.89 57.91
C PRO A 6 5.30 20.26 58.12
N GLY A 7 4.89 21.42 57.63
CA GLY A 7 3.48 21.85 57.67
C GLY A 7 2.61 20.98 56.76
N PRO A 8 1.29 20.87 57.02
CA PRO A 8 0.37 20.11 56.20
C PRO A 8 0.29 20.75 54.81
N GLY A 9 0.78 20.03 53.79
CA GLY A 9 0.64 20.45 52.41
C GLY A 9 -0.86 20.52 52.04
N ILE A 10 -1.33 21.69 51.63
CA ILE A 10 -2.68 21.90 51.15
C ILE A 10 -2.80 21.12 49.84
N VAL A 11 -3.45 19.97 49.86
CA VAL A 11 -3.85 19.24 48.66
C VAL A 11 -5.02 20.02 48.04
N ALA A 12 -4.73 20.90 47.07
CA ALA A 12 -5.75 21.58 46.31
C ALA A 12 -6.49 20.54 45.47
N GLY A 13 -7.75 20.24 45.82
CA GLY A 13 -8.62 19.38 45.05
C GLY A 13 -9.04 20.11 43.73
N PHE A 14 -9.12 19.38 42.64
CA PHE A 14 -9.62 19.90 41.36
C PHE A 14 -11.10 20.28 41.49
N SER A 15 -11.45 21.42 40.91
CA SER A 15 -12.85 21.86 40.78
C SER A 15 -13.56 20.98 39.73
N LEU A 16 -14.85 20.68 39.93
CA LEU A 16 -15.64 19.89 39.00
C LEU A 16 -15.72 20.58 37.62
N THR A 17 -15.72 21.90 37.56
CA THR A 17 -15.69 22.70 36.33
C THR A 17 -14.33 22.56 35.59
N GLU A 18 -13.23 22.49 36.32
CA GLU A 18 -11.90 22.31 35.78
C GLU A 18 -11.74 20.92 35.12
N LEU A 19 -12.31 19.90 35.73
CA LEU A 19 -12.34 18.54 35.21
C LEU A 19 -13.22 18.45 33.94
N LEU A 20 -14.37 19.13 33.90
CA LEU A 20 -15.24 19.19 32.72
C LEU A 20 -14.54 19.86 31.54
N ILE A 21 -13.83 20.97 31.77
CA ILE A 21 -13.08 21.68 30.73
C ILE A 21 -11.95 20.81 30.22
N ALA A 22 -11.20 20.15 31.11
CA ALA A 22 -10.11 19.27 30.73
C ALA A 22 -10.58 18.09 29.85
N VAL A 23 -11.69 17.44 30.22
CA VAL A 23 -12.28 16.34 29.41
C VAL A 23 -12.78 16.83 28.08
N ALA A 24 -13.39 18.02 28.01
CA ALA A 24 -13.85 18.61 26.75
C ALA A 24 -12.67 18.88 25.78
N ILE A 25 -11.57 19.47 26.29
CA ILE A 25 -10.36 19.72 25.48
C ILE A 25 -9.73 18.41 25.01
N LEU A 26 -9.62 17.42 25.90
CA LEU A 26 -9.09 16.09 25.54
C LEU A 26 -9.95 15.40 24.48
N GLY A 27 -11.27 15.53 24.56
CA GLY A 27 -12.19 15.00 23.55
C GLY A 27 -11.99 15.63 22.17
N LEU A 28 -11.83 16.94 22.09
CA LEU A 28 -11.56 17.65 20.83
C LEU A 28 -10.21 17.29 20.22
N LEU A 29 -9.17 17.21 21.04
CA LEU A 29 -7.81 16.81 20.59
C LEU A 29 -7.80 15.37 20.09
N SER A 30 -8.49 14.45 20.78
CA SER A 30 -8.57 13.04 20.39
C SER A 30 -9.27 12.85 19.04
N ALA A 31 -10.34 13.62 18.78
CA ALA A 31 -11.05 13.57 17.51
C ALA A 31 -10.15 14.00 16.33
N ALA A 32 -9.39 15.08 16.48
CA ALA A 32 -8.50 15.58 15.43
C ALA A 32 -7.38 14.60 15.06
N THR A 33 -6.79 13.92 16.06
CA THR A 33 -5.70 12.97 15.83
C THR A 33 -6.17 11.69 15.14
N LEU A 34 -7.39 11.23 15.38
CA LEU A 34 -7.92 9.99 14.82
C LEU A 34 -8.04 10.06 13.28
N PHE A 35 -8.51 11.19 12.74
CA PHE A 35 -8.60 11.38 11.28
C PHE A 35 -7.23 11.33 10.58
N GLY A 36 -6.20 11.92 11.20
CA GLY A 36 -4.85 11.90 10.67
C GLY A 36 -4.25 10.47 10.63
N LEU A 37 -4.48 9.70 11.68
CA LEU A 37 -4.00 8.32 11.78
C LEU A 37 -4.66 7.40 10.74
N LEU A 38 -5.98 7.50 10.55
CA LEU A 38 -6.69 6.71 9.55
C LEU A 38 -6.22 7.01 8.13
N ARG A 39 -5.99 8.28 7.80
CA ARG A 39 -5.45 8.66 6.50
C ARG A 39 -4.04 8.12 6.28
N SER A 40 -3.17 8.25 7.28
CA SER A 40 -1.80 7.73 7.23
C SER A 40 -1.78 6.21 7.06
N ALA A 41 -2.66 5.49 7.78
CA ALA A 41 -2.77 4.04 7.69
C ALA A 41 -3.23 3.58 6.29
N ARG A 42 -4.17 4.30 5.66
CA ARG A 42 -4.63 4.02 4.28
C ARG A 42 -3.51 4.21 3.26
N ILE A 43 -2.79 5.33 3.35
CA ILE A 43 -1.62 5.61 2.49
C ILE A 43 -0.57 4.51 2.67
N GLY A 44 -0.28 4.12 3.91
CA GLY A 44 0.65 3.05 4.22
C GLY A 44 0.24 1.71 3.62
N ALA A 45 -1.05 1.35 3.69
CA ALA A 45 -1.57 0.11 3.12
C ALA A 45 -1.49 0.11 1.58
N LEU A 46 -1.79 1.24 0.92
CA LEU A 46 -1.67 1.35 -0.53
C LEU A 46 -0.20 1.22 -0.99
N ARG A 47 0.71 1.86 -0.25
CA ARG A 47 2.15 1.77 -0.51
C ARG A 47 2.66 0.34 -0.32
N ALA A 48 2.23 -0.35 0.74
CA ALA A 48 2.57 -1.74 0.97
C ALA A 48 2.08 -2.63 -0.17
N ALA A 49 0.84 -2.44 -0.63
CA ALA A 49 0.30 -3.18 -1.78
C ALA A 49 1.14 -2.97 -3.06
N ALA A 50 1.64 -1.76 -3.30
CA ALA A 50 2.52 -1.50 -4.44
C ALA A 50 3.88 -2.22 -4.32
N ILE A 51 4.45 -2.29 -3.12
CA ILE A 51 5.70 -3.02 -2.85
C ILE A 51 5.48 -4.52 -3.02
N ASP A 52 4.40 -5.07 -2.47
CA ASP A 52 4.07 -6.49 -2.57
C ASP A 52 3.83 -6.89 -4.03
N LEU A 53 3.12 -6.05 -4.79
CA LEU A 53 2.93 -6.24 -6.22
C LEU A 53 4.25 -6.22 -6.99
N ALA A 54 5.15 -5.29 -6.68
CA ALA A 54 6.47 -5.22 -7.31
C ALA A 54 7.27 -6.50 -7.05
N GLY A 55 7.31 -6.98 -5.80
CA GLY A 55 7.99 -8.23 -5.44
C GLY A 55 7.41 -9.47 -6.15
N TYR A 56 6.08 -9.50 -6.33
CA TYR A 56 5.45 -10.56 -7.11
C TYR A 56 5.87 -10.52 -8.59
N LEU A 57 5.92 -9.33 -9.19
CA LEU A 57 6.34 -9.14 -10.57
C LEU A 57 7.81 -9.50 -10.79
N GLU A 58 8.69 -9.18 -9.84
CA GLU A 58 10.08 -9.61 -9.87
C GLU A 58 10.22 -11.13 -9.81
N THR A 59 9.40 -11.80 -8.98
CA THR A 59 9.36 -13.26 -8.90
C THR A 59 8.88 -13.87 -10.22
N ALA A 60 7.83 -13.30 -10.81
CA ALA A 60 7.32 -13.74 -12.11
C ALA A 60 8.34 -13.53 -13.23
N GLN A 61 9.06 -12.41 -13.22
CA GLN A 61 10.16 -12.14 -14.16
C GLN A 61 11.30 -13.14 -14.01
N ALA A 62 11.72 -13.44 -12.78
CA ALA A 62 12.74 -14.44 -12.52
C ALA A 62 12.32 -15.84 -13.02
N THR A 63 11.03 -16.17 -12.85
CA THR A 63 10.47 -17.44 -13.35
C THR A 63 10.47 -17.48 -14.88
N ALA A 64 10.04 -16.39 -15.53
CA ALA A 64 10.08 -16.27 -16.99
C ALA A 64 11.52 -16.31 -17.55
N ALA A 65 12.47 -15.73 -16.83
CA ALA A 65 13.88 -15.73 -17.22
C ALA A 65 14.48 -17.15 -17.30
N GLY A 66 14.01 -18.07 -16.45
CA GLY A 66 14.40 -19.47 -16.44
C GLY A 66 13.61 -20.37 -17.38
N SER A 67 12.64 -19.81 -18.16
CA SER A 67 11.72 -20.57 -18.99
C SER A 67 11.88 -20.27 -20.49
N THR A 68 11.43 -21.22 -21.31
CA THR A 68 11.24 -21.04 -22.76
C THR A 68 9.86 -20.51 -23.11
N ASP A 69 8.94 -20.54 -22.14
CA ASP A 69 7.57 -20.10 -22.31
C ASP A 69 7.35 -18.70 -21.70
N ALA A 70 6.36 -17.99 -22.20
CA ALA A 70 6.00 -16.68 -21.65
C ALA A 70 5.27 -16.82 -20.30
N CYS A 71 5.52 -15.87 -19.39
CA CYS A 71 4.79 -15.73 -18.15
C CYS A 71 3.65 -14.73 -18.34
N SER A 72 2.42 -15.20 -18.31
CA SER A 72 1.23 -14.37 -18.41
C SER A 72 0.52 -14.28 -17.06
N LEU A 73 0.28 -13.06 -16.61
CA LEU A 73 -0.35 -12.76 -15.35
C LEU A 73 -1.71 -12.08 -15.55
N ALA A 74 -2.59 -12.23 -14.59
CA ALA A 74 -3.89 -11.58 -14.57
C ALA A 74 -4.19 -11.04 -13.17
N ILE A 75 -4.89 -9.91 -13.13
CA ILE A 75 -5.47 -9.37 -11.91
C ILE A 75 -6.94 -9.80 -11.90
N SER A 76 -7.37 -10.39 -10.81
CA SER A 76 -8.72 -10.91 -10.60
C SER A 76 -9.30 -10.41 -9.28
N GLY A 77 -10.62 -10.49 -9.14
CA GLY A 77 -11.32 -9.96 -7.97
C GLY A 77 -11.73 -8.49 -8.15
N SER A 78 -12.27 -7.89 -7.10
CA SER A 78 -12.72 -6.51 -7.07
C SER A 78 -12.56 -5.90 -5.67
N GLY A 79 -12.34 -4.59 -5.59
CA GLY A 79 -12.13 -3.91 -4.33
C GLY A 79 -10.95 -4.50 -3.56
N ASP A 80 -11.13 -4.71 -2.28
CA ASP A 80 -10.07 -5.19 -1.39
C ASP A 80 -9.73 -6.69 -1.56
N ASN A 81 -10.54 -7.43 -2.33
CA ASN A 81 -10.30 -8.85 -2.64
C ASN A 81 -9.56 -9.04 -3.97
N GLN A 82 -8.93 -8.00 -4.49
CA GLN A 82 -8.13 -8.12 -5.70
C GLN A 82 -6.85 -8.91 -5.43
N GLN A 83 -6.52 -9.77 -6.38
CA GLN A 83 -5.31 -10.60 -6.35
C GLN A 83 -4.64 -10.63 -7.71
N ILE A 84 -3.32 -10.73 -7.71
CA ILE A 84 -2.53 -11.01 -8.91
C ILE A 84 -2.15 -12.48 -8.92
N GLY A 85 -2.18 -13.09 -10.08
CA GLY A 85 -1.83 -14.51 -10.24
C GLY A 85 -1.56 -14.86 -11.68
N PRO A 86 -1.15 -16.12 -11.93
CA PRO A 86 -0.98 -16.61 -13.29
C PRO A 86 -2.30 -16.60 -14.04
N SER A 87 -2.27 -16.19 -15.31
CA SER A 87 -3.42 -16.35 -16.20
C SER A 87 -3.59 -17.82 -16.60
N ASN A 88 -4.81 -18.20 -17.03
CA ASN A 88 -5.11 -19.56 -17.50
C ASN A 88 -4.61 -19.84 -18.93
N ALA A 89 -3.60 -19.10 -19.41
CA ALA A 89 -3.04 -19.32 -20.74
C ALA A 89 -2.31 -20.67 -20.80
N ALA A 90 -2.50 -21.40 -21.89
CA ALA A 90 -1.77 -22.64 -22.14
C ALA A 90 -0.27 -22.35 -22.31
N GLY A 91 0.59 -23.18 -21.71
CA GLY A 91 2.03 -22.98 -21.77
C GLY A 91 2.53 -21.78 -20.95
N ASN A 92 1.79 -21.39 -19.90
CA ASN A 92 2.19 -20.28 -19.04
C ASN A 92 3.34 -20.69 -18.11
N ALA A 93 4.53 -20.09 -18.27
CA ALA A 93 5.70 -20.34 -17.45
C ALA A 93 5.43 -20.11 -15.94
N CYS A 94 4.54 -19.20 -15.63
CA CYS A 94 4.19 -18.84 -14.26
C CYS A 94 3.02 -19.64 -13.68
N ALA A 95 2.52 -20.69 -14.35
CA ALA A 95 1.36 -21.46 -13.89
C ALA A 95 1.52 -22.04 -12.48
N ALA A 96 2.74 -22.29 -12.04
CA ALA A 96 3.05 -22.80 -10.69
C ALA A 96 3.10 -21.71 -9.60
N LEU A 97 3.08 -20.44 -9.96
CA LEU A 97 3.06 -19.35 -8.97
C LEU A 97 1.68 -19.30 -8.28
N ALA A 98 1.71 -19.14 -6.97
CA ALA A 98 0.48 -18.92 -6.21
C ALA A 98 -0.06 -17.51 -6.50
N SER A 99 -1.39 -17.37 -6.55
CA SER A 99 -2.01 -16.04 -6.57
C SER A 99 -1.78 -15.33 -5.25
N GLN A 100 -1.47 -14.03 -5.32
CA GLN A 100 -1.19 -13.20 -4.16
C GLN A 100 -2.25 -12.11 -4.03
N PRO A 101 -2.90 -11.96 -2.85
CA PRO A 101 -3.79 -10.83 -2.60
C PRO A 101 -2.99 -9.53 -2.59
N LEU A 102 -3.53 -8.48 -3.21
CA LEU A 102 -2.87 -7.16 -3.28
C LEU A 102 -2.98 -6.40 -1.96
N LEU A 103 -4.01 -6.68 -1.17
CA LEU A 103 -4.16 -6.15 0.19
C LEU A 103 -4.12 -7.32 1.18
N SER A 104 -2.93 -7.71 1.59
CA SER A 104 -2.77 -8.71 2.64
C SER A 104 -2.71 -8.02 4.01
N GLY A 105 -3.67 -8.36 4.90
CA GLY A 105 -3.64 -7.91 6.30
C GLY A 105 -4.11 -6.48 6.55
N SER A 106 -4.71 -5.79 5.58
CA SER A 106 -5.32 -4.48 5.83
C SER A 106 -6.60 -4.64 6.66
N VAL A 107 -6.61 -4.02 7.84
CA VAL A 107 -7.79 -3.96 8.72
C VAL A 107 -8.78 -2.88 8.26
N ILE A 108 -8.31 -1.97 7.40
CA ILE A 108 -9.09 -0.82 6.93
C ILE A 108 -9.52 -1.10 5.49
N PRO A 109 -10.83 -1.12 5.19
CA PRO A 109 -11.30 -1.26 3.83
C PRO A 109 -10.88 -0.02 3.01
N LEU A 110 -10.15 -0.26 1.91
CA LEU A 110 -9.65 0.80 1.03
C LEU A 110 -10.54 0.98 -0.20
N GLY A 111 -11.30 -0.06 -0.59
CA GLY A 111 -11.96 -0.06 -1.89
C GLY A 111 -10.90 0.02 -3.01
N LEU A 112 -9.89 -0.85 -2.96
CA LEU A 112 -8.78 -0.83 -3.91
C LEU A 112 -9.27 -0.89 -5.36
N VAL A 113 -8.78 0.03 -6.18
CA VAL A 113 -8.98 0.03 -7.63
C VAL A 113 -7.63 -0.16 -8.30
N VAL A 114 -7.53 -1.22 -9.11
CA VAL A 114 -6.32 -1.50 -9.87
C VAL A 114 -6.63 -1.30 -11.35
N THR A 115 -5.81 -0.50 -12.01
CA THR A 115 -5.89 -0.25 -13.45
C THR A 115 -4.59 -0.63 -14.10
N THR A 116 -4.64 -1.46 -15.13
CA THR A 116 -3.47 -1.87 -15.91
C THR A 116 -3.48 -1.22 -17.27
N ALA A 117 -2.35 -0.65 -17.67
CA ALA A 117 -2.10 -0.22 -19.03
C ALA A 117 -1.07 -1.19 -19.65
N GLY A 118 -1.50 -1.93 -20.67
CA GLY A 118 -0.73 -2.99 -21.32
C GLY A 118 -1.12 -4.40 -20.88
N THR A 119 -0.60 -5.40 -21.58
CA THR A 119 -0.79 -6.83 -21.25
C THR A 119 0.27 -7.27 -20.26
N LEU A 120 -0.14 -7.92 -19.17
CA LEU A 120 0.78 -8.49 -18.17
C LEU A 120 1.40 -9.80 -18.69
N THR A 121 2.19 -9.69 -19.75
CA THR A 121 2.89 -10.83 -20.34
C THR A 121 4.39 -10.52 -20.37
N ILE A 122 5.16 -11.34 -19.70
CA ILE A 122 6.62 -11.32 -19.68
C ILE A 122 7.08 -12.41 -20.66
N ALA A 123 7.82 -12.01 -21.69
CA ALA A 123 8.34 -12.94 -22.68
C ALA A 123 9.38 -13.89 -22.07
N PRO A 124 9.71 -15.01 -22.75
CA PRO A 124 10.80 -15.90 -22.34
C PRO A 124 12.08 -15.13 -22.07
N ARG A 125 12.87 -15.60 -21.13
CA ARG A 125 14.11 -14.95 -20.64
C ARG A 125 13.86 -13.64 -19.85
N GLY A 126 12.60 -13.38 -19.43
CA GLY A 126 12.27 -12.23 -18.60
C GLY A 126 12.24 -10.89 -19.33
N THR A 127 12.14 -10.90 -20.67
CA THR A 127 12.12 -9.68 -21.48
C THR A 127 10.71 -9.14 -21.66
N LEU A 128 10.59 -7.83 -21.88
CA LEU A 128 9.32 -7.17 -22.22
C LEU A 128 9.45 -6.44 -23.57
N GLU A 129 8.38 -6.47 -24.36
CA GLU A 129 8.32 -5.75 -25.63
C GLU A 129 7.84 -4.29 -25.44
N SER A 130 6.94 -4.08 -24.48
CA SER A 130 6.36 -2.78 -24.19
C SER A 130 6.27 -2.53 -22.68
N PRO A 131 6.32 -1.27 -22.23
CA PRO A 131 6.17 -0.96 -20.83
C PRO A 131 4.75 -1.31 -20.34
N VAL A 132 4.68 -1.89 -19.14
CA VAL A 132 3.41 -2.16 -18.46
C VAL A 132 3.34 -1.31 -17.22
N THR A 133 2.26 -0.57 -17.05
CA THR A 133 2.03 0.25 -15.86
C THR A 133 0.77 -0.23 -15.15
N ILE A 134 0.91 -0.56 -13.88
CA ILE A 134 -0.18 -0.93 -12.99
C ILE A 134 -0.37 0.21 -12.00
N ARG A 135 -1.58 0.75 -11.93
CA ARG A 135 -1.94 1.82 -11.00
C ARG A 135 -2.80 1.25 -9.89
N LEU A 136 -2.49 1.67 -8.67
CA LEU A 136 -3.24 1.34 -7.46
C LEU A 136 -3.78 2.62 -6.86
N SER A 137 -5.09 2.72 -6.72
CA SER A 137 -5.77 3.86 -6.13
C SER A 137 -6.84 3.41 -5.14
N GLU A 138 -7.24 4.32 -4.27
CA GLU A 138 -8.39 4.14 -3.38
C GLU A 138 -9.64 4.71 -4.05
N ALA A 139 -10.78 4.00 -3.97
CA ALA A 139 -12.03 4.42 -4.61
C ALA A 139 -12.53 5.81 -4.17
N ASN A 140 -12.21 6.22 -2.95
CA ASN A 140 -12.71 7.45 -2.33
C ASN A 140 -11.72 8.62 -2.30
N THR A 141 -10.46 8.41 -2.70
CA THR A 141 -9.42 9.45 -2.73
C THR A 141 -8.76 9.50 -4.09
N GLN A 142 -9.21 10.43 -4.92
CA GLN A 142 -8.68 10.61 -6.29
C GLN A 142 -7.28 11.26 -6.34
N ASN A 143 -6.65 11.55 -5.21
CA ASN A 143 -5.44 12.39 -5.17
C ASN A 143 -4.14 11.65 -4.91
N LEU A 144 -4.17 10.35 -4.62
CA LEU A 144 -2.97 9.58 -4.39
C LEU A 144 -3.09 8.22 -5.09
N GLU A 145 -2.35 8.08 -6.17
CA GLU A 145 -2.21 6.83 -6.90
C GLU A 145 -0.77 6.37 -6.83
N TYR A 146 -0.58 5.10 -6.47
CA TYR A 146 0.72 4.45 -6.62
C TYR A 146 0.78 3.71 -7.95
N CYS A 147 1.98 3.56 -8.48
CA CYS A 147 2.22 2.82 -9.70
C CYS A 147 3.35 1.82 -9.53
N VAL A 148 3.18 0.70 -10.20
CA VAL A 148 4.23 -0.28 -10.44
C VAL A 148 4.42 -0.38 -11.94
N GLN A 149 5.64 -0.21 -12.41
CA GLN A 149 5.97 -0.19 -13.82
C GLN A 149 7.01 -1.25 -14.15
N LEU A 150 6.75 -2.02 -15.21
CA LEU A 150 7.73 -2.90 -15.80
C LEU A 150 8.29 -2.22 -17.05
N LEU A 151 9.60 -2.04 -17.09
CA LEU A 151 10.31 -1.31 -18.13
C LEU A 151 11.02 -2.27 -19.09
N PRO A 152 10.78 -2.16 -20.43
CA PRO A 152 11.49 -2.92 -21.41
C PRO A 152 12.95 -2.43 -21.54
N PRO A 153 13.87 -3.24 -22.13
CA PRO A 153 13.68 -4.63 -22.52
C PRO A 153 13.88 -5.61 -21.35
N ALA A 154 14.57 -5.19 -20.30
CA ALA A 154 15.03 -6.07 -19.22
C ALA A 154 13.95 -6.41 -18.18
N GLY A 155 12.75 -5.87 -18.31
CA GLY A 155 11.65 -6.10 -17.35
C GLY A 155 11.91 -5.49 -15.98
N LEU A 156 12.70 -4.43 -15.87
CA LEU A 156 12.96 -3.78 -14.60
C LEU A 156 11.65 -3.33 -13.94
N VAL A 157 11.47 -3.73 -12.69
CA VAL A 157 10.31 -3.36 -11.89
C VAL A 157 10.62 -2.07 -11.13
N GLY A 158 9.81 -1.05 -11.32
CA GLY A 158 9.91 0.21 -10.59
C GLY A 158 8.60 0.52 -9.87
N THR A 159 8.69 1.04 -8.65
CA THR A 159 7.55 1.58 -7.89
C THR A 159 7.60 3.09 -7.89
N GLY A 160 6.43 3.74 -7.89
CA GLY A 160 6.36 5.20 -7.94
C GLY A 160 5.01 5.73 -7.48
N VAL A 161 4.87 7.04 -7.54
CA VAL A 161 3.60 7.76 -7.41
C VAL A 161 3.13 8.15 -8.80
N TYR A 162 1.86 7.86 -9.12
CA TYR A 162 1.31 8.21 -10.43
C TYR A 162 0.83 9.65 -10.42
N ARG A 163 1.43 10.47 -11.26
CA ARG A 163 1.09 11.89 -11.44
C ARG A 163 1.29 12.27 -12.91
N ASP A 164 0.51 13.24 -13.39
CA ASP A 164 0.67 13.81 -14.73
C ASP A 164 0.78 12.76 -15.85
N ASN A 165 0.00 11.70 -15.73
CA ASN A 165 -0.03 10.57 -16.65
C ASN A 165 1.29 9.77 -16.74
N SER A 166 2.13 9.87 -15.71
CA SER A 166 3.41 9.16 -15.61
C SER A 166 3.65 8.58 -14.21
N CYS A 167 4.52 7.57 -14.14
CA CYS A 167 4.95 6.97 -12.90
C CYS A 167 6.22 7.66 -12.42
N ASP A 168 6.13 8.45 -11.34
CA ASP A 168 7.26 9.14 -10.74
C ASP A 168 7.91 8.29 -9.66
N HIS A 169 9.04 7.67 -10.00
CA HIS A 169 9.79 6.79 -9.11
C HIS A 169 10.51 7.55 -7.99
N ALA A 170 10.85 8.83 -8.20
CA ALA A 170 11.53 9.65 -7.19
C ALA A 170 10.59 10.03 -6.02
N ALA A 171 9.29 10.11 -6.28
CA ALA A 171 8.28 10.48 -5.30
C ALA A 171 7.85 9.34 -4.38
N PHE A 172 8.40 8.13 -4.55
CA PHE A 172 8.01 6.95 -3.77
C PHE A 172 8.69 6.88 -2.38
N ASN A 173 9.77 7.61 -2.17
CA ASN A 173 10.58 7.63 -0.95
C ASN A 173 9.92 8.38 0.22
#